data_9ffd410b392c897b5ed49b11ecd40eb1
#
_entry.id   9ffd410b392c897b5ed49b11ecd40eb1
#
_cell.length_a   1.000
_cell.length_b   1.000
_cell.length_c   1.000
_cell.angle_alpha   90.00
_cell.angle_beta   90.00
_cell.angle_gamma   90.00
#
_symmetry.space_group_name_H-M   'P 1'
#
loop_
_entity.id
_entity.type
_entity.pdbx_description
1 polymer ?
#
loop_
_entity_poly.entity_id
_entity_poly.type
_entity_poly.pdbx_seq_one_letter_code
_entity_poly.pdbx_strand_id
1 'polypeptide(L)'
;MHFSRRHLTLITQLIIVGITSSCSLNNVKQDNSLKNFFDDNKVDGCFAMFDNVRAEFTIYNIQRDTARFLPASTFKIMNSLIAMQTGRVVDDSTVIKWDGITRKNANWNQDLTVGQAFKFSSVPHFQEIARRIGRDTMQMWLDSVKYGNMKIGTHIDSFWLDNSLKISPDEQLGLMKKLYFDQLPFQKRVMQVVRNMMIQEDNANYRLSYKTGWGFNEQGHSIGWMVGWIEESRHPYFFVLNIETPDTDADIVSIRKNILTGILTQMGFFKGKM
;
A
#
# COMPACT_ATOMS: atom_id res chain seq x y z
N MET A 1 -43.41 46.98 64.96
CA MET A 1 -43.56 45.58 64.66
C MET A 1 -43.17 45.38 63.18
N HIS A 2 -41.94 44.91 62.88
CA HIS A 2 -41.48 44.66 61.49
C HIS A 2 -41.18 43.17 61.39
N PHE A 3 -41.95 42.47 60.52
CA PHE A 3 -41.68 41.07 60.11
C PHE A 3 -40.76 41.06 58.92
N SER A 4 -39.57 40.51 59.09
CA SER A 4 -38.61 40.24 58.03
C SER A 4 -38.95 38.90 57.41
N ARG A 5 -39.25 38.89 56.07
CA ARG A 5 -39.39 37.67 55.24
C ARG A 5 -38.00 37.28 54.73
N ARG A 6 -37.49 36.16 55.18
CA ARG A 6 -36.31 35.50 54.60
C ARG A 6 -36.76 34.71 53.34
N HIS A 7 -36.29 35.09 52.17
CA HIS A 7 -36.43 34.31 51.01
C HIS A 7 -35.38 33.22 50.97
N LEU A 8 -35.83 31.96 51.00
CA LEU A 8 -35.02 30.76 50.82
C LEU A 8 -34.89 30.47 49.32
N THR A 9 -33.75 30.78 48.77
CA THR A 9 -33.48 30.46 47.32
C THR A 9 -32.95 29.05 47.25
N LEU A 10 -33.76 28.10 46.72
CA LEU A 10 -33.32 26.77 46.38
C LEU A 10 -32.50 26.86 45.07
N ILE A 11 -31.21 26.61 45.16
CA ILE A 11 -30.34 26.41 43.97
C ILE A 11 -30.45 24.94 43.59
N THR A 12 -31.20 24.67 42.53
CA THR A 12 -31.25 23.34 41.90
C THR A 12 -30.00 23.19 41.01
N GLN A 13 -29.01 22.47 41.48
CA GLN A 13 -27.86 22.08 40.64
C GLN A 13 -28.32 21.02 39.66
N LEU A 14 -28.40 21.39 38.39
CA LEU A 14 -28.62 20.46 37.27
C LEU A 14 -27.29 19.76 36.98
N ILE A 15 -27.13 18.52 37.43
CA ILE A 15 -26.01 17.66 37.06
C ILE A 15 -26.22 17.23 35.63
N ILE A 16 -25.56 17.87 34.66
CA ILE A 16 -25.47 17.41 33.30
C ILE A 16 -24.45 16.26 33.30
N VAL A 17 -24.97 15.02 33.35
CA VAL A 17 -24.16 13.82 33.05
C VAL A 17 -23.90 13.81 31.54
N GLY A 18 -22.76 14.33 31.15
CA GLY A 18 -22.25 14.22 29.80
C GLY A 18 -21.98 12.73 29.50
N ILE A 19 -22.88 12.09 28.77
CA ILE A 19 -22.60 10.77 28.18
C ILE A 19 -21.57 11.03 27.06
N THR A 20 -20.28 10.92 27.41
CA THR A 20 -19.23 10.79 26.39
C THR A 20 -19.43 9.42 25.74
N SER A 21 -20.17 9.38 24.64
CA SER A 21 -20.12 8.25 23.72
C SER A 21 -18.67 8.13 23.25
N SER A 22 -17.90 7.33 23.96
CA SER A 22 -16.65 6.80 23.44
C SER A 22 -17.04 6.02 22.19
N CYS A 23 -16.89 6.63 21.00
CA CYS A 23 -16.77 5.89 19.76
C CYS A 23 -15.53 5.03 19.90
N SER A 24 -15.66 3.86 20.50
CA SER A 24 -14.65 2.83 20.39
C SER A 24 -14.51 2.54 18.90
N LEU A 25 -13.29 2.67 18.38
CA LEU A 25 -12.92 2.24 17.04
C LEU A 25 -12.99 0.70 17.00
N ASN A 26 -14.19 0.14 17.09
CA ASN A 26 -14.45 -1.30 17.03
C ASN A 26 -14.30 -1.88 15.62
N ASN A 27 -13.72 -1.11 14.68
CA ASN A 27 -13.60 -1.51 13.29
C ASN A 27 -12.28 -2.24 13.00
N VAL A 28 -11.47 -2.56 14.02
CA VAL A 28 -10.21 -3.29 13.85
C VAL A 28 -10.33 -4.66 14.52
N LYS A 29 -10.34 -5.70 13.70
CA LYS A 29 -10.27 -7.10 14.13
C LYS A 29 -8.83 -7.60 13.99
N GLN A 30 -8.19 -7.96 15.11
CA GLN A 30 -6.93 -8.71 15.06
C GLN A 30 -7.24 -10.19 14.81
N ASP A 31 -6.60 -10.76 13.77
CA ASP A 31 -6.78 -12.17 13.42
C ASP A 31 -5.45 -12.93 13.50
N ASN A 32 -5.19 -13.52 14.66
CA ASN A 32 -3.97 -14.29 14.90
C ASN A 32 -3.98 -15.69 14.22
N SER A 33 -5.11 -16.13 13.68
CA SER A 33 -5.16 -17.41 12.95
C SER A 33 -4.35 -17.33 11.64
N LEU A 34 -4.13 -16.12 11.12
CA LEU A 34 -3.32 -15.89 9.93
C LEU A 34 -1.82 -16.14 10.16
N LYS A 35 -1.36 -16.23 11.42
CA LYS A 35 0.04 -16.51 11.78
C LYS A 35 0.58 -17.76 11.10
N ASN A 36 -0.22 -18.80 10.97
CA ASN A 36 0.19 -20.07 10.39
C ASN A 36 0.74 -19.91 8.96
N PHE A 37 0.18 -19.01 8.16
CA PHE A 37 0.68 -18.77 6.80
C PHE A 37 2.12 -18.22 6.78
N PHE A 38 2.51 -17.47 7.80
CA PHE A 38 3.87 -16.94 7.93
C PHE A 38 4.82 -17.99 8.50
N ASP A 39 4.40 -18.72 9.55
CA ASP A 39 5.20 -19.77 10.19
C ASP A 39 5.52 -20.90 9.20
N ASP A 40 4.54 -21.37 8.44
CA ASP A 40 4.70 -22.46 7.45
C ASP A 40 5.70 -22.08 6.34
N ASN A 41 5.79 -20.78 6.04
CA ASN A 41 6.74 -20.24 5.06
C ASN A 41 8.05 -19.72 5.69
N LYS A 42 8.24 -19.86 7.01
CA LYS A 42 9.43 -19.45 7.78
C LYS A 42 9.81 -17.99 7.57
N VAL A 43 8.83 -17.10 7.57
CA VAL A 43 9.01 -15.65 7.44
C VAL A 43 8.29 -14.92 8.56
N ASP A 44 8.83 -13.77 8.97
CA ASP A 44 8.09 -12.79 9.72
C ASP A 44 7.24 -11.95 8.77
N GLY A 45 6.13 -11.40 9.29
CA GLY A 45 5.31 -10.56 8.42
C GLY A 45 4.08 -9.99 9.10
N CYS A 46 3.31 -9.27 8.32
CA CYS A 46 1.96 -8.82 8.65
C CYS A 46 1.06 -8.86 7.41
N PHE A 47 -0.21 -8.93 7.67
CA PHE A 47 -1.26 -8.79 6.69
C PHE A 47 -2.32 -7.85 7.24
N ALA A 48 -2.78 -6.91 6.42
CA ALA A 48 -3.95 -6.11 6.72
C ALA A 48 -4.89 -6.08 5.52
N MET A 49 -6.20 -6.15 5.81
CA MET A 49 -7.27 -6.00 4.83
C MET A 49 -8.30 -5.01 5.34
N PHE A 50 -8.78 -4.14 4.45
CA PHE A 50 -9.92 -3.27 4.70
C PHE A 50 -11.12 -3.69 3.84
N ASP A 51 -12.19 -4.14 4.49
CA ASP A 51 -13.50 -4.36 3.87
C ASP A 51 -14.21 -3.02 3.72
N ASN A 52 -14.32 -2.53 2.49
CA ASN A 52 -14.93 -1.23 2.22
C ASN A 52 -16.44 -1.19 2.45
N VAL A 53 -17.13 -2.34 2.45
CA VAL A 53 -18.57 -2.43 2.68
C VAL A 53 -18.88 -2.31 4.17
N ARG A 54 -18.14 -3.05 4.99
CA ARG A 54 -18.31 -3.08 6.45
C ARG A 54 -17.55 -1.98 7.16
N ALA A 55 -16.64 -1.29 6.46
CA ALA A 55 -15.69 -0.34 7.04
C ALA A 55 -14.85 -0.99 8.16
N GLU A 56 -14.43 -2.25 7.98
CA GLU A 56 -13.75 -3.07 8.98
C GLU A 56 -12.34 -3.43 8.51
N PHE A 57 -11.38 -3.37 9.45
CA PHE A 57 -10.03 -3.87 9.24
C PHE A 57 -9.88 -5.26 9.82
N THR A 58 -9.26 -6.18 9.09
CA THR A 58 -8.72 -7.43 9.60
C THR A 58 -7.20 -7.34 9.54
N ILE A 59 -6.51 -7.46 10.70
CA ILE A 59 -5.07 -7.27 10.79
C ILE A 59 -4.43 -8.44 11.53
N TYR A 60 -3.38 -8.99 10.94
CA TYR A 60 -2.41 -9.84 11.61
C TYR A 60 -1.12 -9.04 11.86
N ASN A 61 -0.58 -9.08 13.07
CA ASN A 61 0.65 -8.41 13.51
C ASN A 61 0.59 -6.88 13.36
N ILE A 62 -0.24 -6.25 14.16
CA ILE A 62 -0.46 -4.78 14.14
C ILE A 62 0.81 -3.97 14.42
N GLN A 63 1.76 -4.52 15.19
CA GLN A 63 3.02 -3.81 15.47
C GLN A 63 3.86 -3.66 14.19
N ARG A 64 3.90 -4.71 13.37
CA ARG A 64 4.58 -4.67 12.09
C ARG A 64 3.81 -3.84 11.08
N ASP A 65 2.48 -3.86 11.12
CA ASP A 65 1.61 -3.10 10.22
C ASP A 65 1.86 -1.59 10.29
N THR A 66 2.25 -1.08 11.46
CA THR A 66 2.57 0.35 11.67
C THR A 66 4.07 0.67 11.53
N ALA A 67 4.94 -0.32 11.43
CA ALA A 67 6.37 -0.12 11.23
C ALA A 67 6.70 0.18 9.76
N ARG A 68 7.70 1.02 9.50
CA ARG A 68 8.07 1.45 8.15
C ARG A 68 9.23 0.65 7.59
N PHE A 69 9.09 0.17 6.36
CA PHE A 69 10.07 -0.58 5.57
C PHE A 69 10.31 0.09 4.22
N LEU A 70 11.43 -0.24 3.55
CA LEU A 70 11.64 0.21 2.17
C LEU A 70 10.49 -0.27 1.29
N PRO A 71 9.93 0.58 0.42
CA PRO A 71 8.81 0.18 -0.44
C PRO A 71 9.22 -0.75 -1.58
N ALA A 72 10.48 -0.76 -1.94
CA ALA A 72 11.00 -1.50 -3.09
C ALA A 72 10.13 -1.21 -4.35
N SER A 73 9.79 -2.26 -5.12
CA SER A 73 9.03 -2.06 -6.37
C SER A 73 7.56 -1.66 -6.19
N THR A 74 7.01 -1.58 -4.97
CA THR A 74 5.68 -0.98 -4.78
C THR A 74 5.70 0.53 -5.07
N PHE A 75 6.86 1.19 -4.90
CA PHE A 75 7.04 2.59 -5.26
C PHE A 75 6.80 2.89 -6.74
N LYS A 76 6.85 1.90 -7.62
CA LYS A 76 6.52 2.08 -9.04
C LYS A 76 5.09 2.60 -9.27
N ILE A 77 4.17 2.35 -8.35
CA ILE A 77 2.82 2.95 -8.37
C ILE A 77 2.95 4.48 -8.32
N MET A 78 3.64 5.00 -7.30
CA MET A 78 3.83 6.43 -7.12
C MET A 78 4.68 7.05 -8.23
N ASN A 79 5.76 6.36 -8.63
CA ASN A 79 6.63 6.80 -9.72
C ASN A 79 5.84 6.97 -11.04
N SER A 80 4.94 6.01 -11.37
CA SER A 80 4.07 6.11 -12.55
C SER A 80 3.07 7.27 -12.45
N LEU A 81 2.42 7.43 -11.28
CA LEU A 81 1.50 8.56 -11.04
C LEU A 81 2.20 9.90 -11.26
N ILE A 82 3.38 10.09 -10.67
CA ILE A 82 4.13 11.35 -10.77
C ILE A 82 4.60 11.57 -12.21
N ALA A 83 5.15 10.55 -12.87
CA ALA A 83 5.66 10.66 -14.23
C ALA A 83 4.59 11.08 -15.24
N MET A 84 3.40 10.46 -15.16
CA MET A 84 2.27 10.80 -16.03
C MET A 84 1.66 12.15 -15.68
N GLN A 85 1.52 12.47 -14.39
CA GLN A 85 0.99 13.77 -13.94
C GLN A 85 1.85 14.93 -14.38
N THR A 86 3.16 14.74 -14.44
CA THR A 86 4.14 15.79 -14.80
C THR A 86 4.54 15.76 -16.28
N GLY A 87 3.88 14.91 -17.08
CA GLY A 87 4.14 14.78 -18.52
C GLY A 87 5.50 14.20 -18.89
N ARG A 88 6.20 13.55 -17.93
CA ARG A 88 7.49 12.86 -18.21
C ARG A 88 7.31 11.57 -19.00
N VAL A 89 6.13 10.98 -18.90
CA VAL A 89 5.58 9.97 -19.79
C VAL A 89 4.12 10.31 -20.07
N VAL A 90 3.61 9.95 -21.24
CA VAL A 90 2.22 10.29 -21.64
C VAL A 90 1.23 9.32 -20.99
N ASP A 91 1.52 8.04 -21.07
CA ASP A 91 0.72 6.93 -20.55
C ASP A 91 1.56 5.65 -20.44
N ASP A 92 0.90 4.53 -20.19
CA ASP A 92 1.51 3.20 -20.08
C ASP A 92 2.06 2.64 -21.39
N SER A 93 1.71 3.22 -22.55
CA SER A 93 2.26 2.84 -23.87
C SER A 93 3.59 3.54 -24.19
N THR A 94 3.97 4.57 -23.42
CA THR A 94 5.22 5.31 -23.62
C THR A 94 6.42 4.38 -23.47
N VAL A 95 7.28 4.31 -24.52
CA VAL A 95 8.46 3.46 -24.54
C VAL A 95 9.61 4.10 -23.77
N ILE A 96 10.18 3.35 -22.84
CA ILE A 96 11.44 3.65 -22.17
C ILE A 96 12.52 2.78 -22.78
N LYS A 97 13.56 3.42 -23.30
CA LYS A 97 14.65 2.73 -23.98
C LYS A 97 15.49 1.92 -23.00
N TRP A 98 15.92 0.75 -23.44
CA TRP A 98 16.93 -0.04 -22.76
C TRP A 98 18.27 0.72 -22.75
N ASP A 99 18.99 0.65 -21.62
CA ASP A 99 20.29 1.32 -21.45
C ASP A 99 21.48 0.54 -22.03
N GLY A 100 21.23 -0.59 -22.71
CA GLY A 100 22.26 -1.44 -23.31
C GLY A 100 22.98 -2.36 -22.33
N ILE A 101 22.67 -2.30 -21.01
CA ILE A 101 23.31 -3.11 -19.98
C ILE A 101 22.55 -4.42 -19.79
N THR A 102 23.19 -5.55 -20.05
CA THR A 102 22.61 -6.88 -19.84
C THR A 102 22.53 -7.24 -18.37
N ARG A 103 21.33 -7.59 -17.88
CA ARG A 103 21.03 -7.99 -16.53
C ARG A 103 20.54 -9.42 -16.46
N LYS A 104 20.59 -10.02 -15.27
CA LYS A 104 20.14 -11.40 -15.00
C LYS A 104 18.67 -11.64 -15.44
N ASN A 105 17.79 -10.64 -15.23
CA ASN A 105 16.41 -10.71 -15.67
C ASN A 105 16.32 -10.32 -17.15
N ALA A 106 16.17 -11.32 -18.02
CA ALA A 106 16.13 -11.12 -19.48
C ALA A 106 15.03 -10.17 -19.93
N ASN A 107 13.88 -10.11 -19.23
CA ASN A 107 12.80 -9.18 -19.55
C ASN A 107 13.19 -7.70 -19.45
N TRP A 108 14.30 -7.38 -18.76
CA TRP A 108 14.78 -6.02 -18.61
C TRP A 108 15.77 -5.56 -19.68
N ASN A 109 16.21 -6.47 -20.53
CA ASN A 109 17.26 -6.26 -21.53
C ASN A 109 16.67 -5.90 -22.92
N GLN A 110 15.70 -5.02 -22.94
CA GLN A 110 15.01 -4.58 -24.14
C GLN A 110 14.27 -3.26 -23.88
N ASP A 111 13.87 -2.57 -24.94
CA ASP A 111 12.95 -1.45 -24.84
C ASP A 111 11.61 -1.94 -24.26
N LEU A 112 11.07 -1.23 -23.29
CA LEU A 112 9.79 -1.57 -22.66
C LEU A 112 8.86 -0.37 -22.65
N THR A 113 7.57 -0.59 -22.86
CA THR A 113 6.57 0.42 -22.49
C THR A 113 6.52 0.56 -20.97
N VAL A 114 6.00 1.68 -20.46
CA VAL A 114 5.82 1.90 -19.02
C VAL A 114 4.98 0.77 -18.41
N GLY A 115 3.91 0.34 -19.10
CA GLY A 115 3.07 -0.79 -18.66
C GLY A 115 3.84 -2.11 -18.59
N GLN A 116 4.66 -2.43 -19.60
CA GLN A 116 5.51 -3.62 -19.59
C GLN A 116 6.57 -3.54 -18.48
N ALA A 117 7.24 -2.39 -18.32
CA ALA A 117 8.22 -2.16 -17.26
C ALA A 117 7.59 -2.31 -15.86
N PHE A 118 6.35 -1.86 -15.69
CA PHE A 118 5.57 -2.02 -14.45
C PHE A 118 5.25 -3.50 -14.18
N LYS A 119 4.75 -4.22 -15.20
CA LYS A 119 4.43 -5.66 -15.14
C LYS A 119 5.66 -6.51 -14.80
N PHE A 120 6.77 -6.29 -15.50
CA PHE A 120 8.04 -7.00 -15.25
C PHE A 120 8.81 -6.45 -14.05
N SER A 121 8.25 -5.45 -13.38
CA SER A 121 8.89 -4.78 -12.22
C SER A 121 10.32 -4.29 -12.53
N SER A 122 10.55 -3.83 -13.77
CA SER A 122 11.87 -3.44 -14.24
C SER A 122 12.45 -2.27 -13.44
N VAL A 123 13.58 -2.52 -12.79
CA VAL A 123 14.29 -1.48 -12.01
C VAL A 123 14.91 -0.44 -12.94
N PRO A 124 15.71 -0.80 -13.97
CA PRO A 124 16.42 0.19 -14.78
C PRO A 124 15.50 1.15 -15.52
N HIS A 125 14.36 0.69 -16.02
CA HIS A 125 13.39 1.55 -16.70
C HIS A 125 12.74 2.55 -15.73
N PHE A 126 12.43 2.13 -14.50
CA PHE A 126 11.89 3.03 -13.48
C PHE A 126 12.94 3.95 -12.86
N GLN A 127 14.20 3.58 -12.88
CA GLN A 127 15.32 4.48 -12.58
C GLN A 127 15.40 5.62 -13.61
N GLU A 128 15.29 5.31 -14.89
CA GLU A 128 15.24 6.30 -15.95
C GLU A 128 14.02 7.23 -15.80
N ILE A 129 12.84 6.69 -15.52
CA ILE A 129 11.64 7.49 -15.27
C ILE A 129 11.86 8.44 -14.08
N ALA A 130 12.47 7.97 -12.98
CA ALA A 130 12.77 8.80 -11.81
C ALA A 130 13.77 9.93 -12.14
N ARG A 131 14.79 9.66 -12.96
CA ARG A 131 15.72 10.69 -13.46
C ARG A 131 15.00 11.76 -14.28
N ARG A 132 14.05 11.36 -15.16
CA ARG A 132 13.22 12.30 -15.93
C ARG A 132 12.30 13.16 -15.07
N ILE A 133 11.76 12.60 -13.98
CA ILE A 133 10.96 13.36 -13.02
C ILE A 133 11.83 14.42 -12.33
N GLY A 134 13.01 14.03 -11.89
CA GLY A 134 13.96 14.89 -11.15
C GLY A 134 13.63 15.02 -9.67
N ARG A 135 14.63 15.40 -8.89
CA ARG A 135 14.57 15.40 -7.41
C ARG A 135 13.49 16.32 -6.85
N ASP A 136 13.48 17.57 -7.28
CA ASP A 136 12.60 18.59 -6.70
C ASP A 136 11.11 18.26 -6.97
N THR A 137 10.81 17.81 -8.19
CA THR A 137 9.47 17.37 -8.58
C THR A 137 9.07 16.11 -7.79
N MET A 138 9.97 15.14 -7.66
CA MET A 138 9.70 13.93 -6.88
C MET A 138 9.42 14.27 -5.41
N GLN A 139 10.26 15.13 -4.79
CA GLN A 139 10.09 15.55 -3.39
C GLN A 139 8.74 16.26 -3.19
N MET A 140 8.41 17.23 -4.05
CA MET A 140 7.13 17.93 -3.99
C MET A 140 5.93 16.98 -3.97
N TRP A 141 5.97 15.92 -4.79
CA TRP A 141 4.88 14.95 -4.84
C TRP A 141 4.86 14.00 -3.64
N LEU A 142 6.03 13.56 -3.14
CA LEU A 142 6.10 12.76 -1.91
C LEU A 142 5.51 13.53 -0.72
N ASP A 143 5.83 14.81 -0.60
CA ASP A 143 5.32 15.70 0.46
C ASP A 143 3.81 15.92 0.30
N SER A 144 3.34 16.16 -0.93
CA SER A 144 1.91 16.38 -1.23
C SER A 144 1.03 15.20 -0.84
N VAL A 145 1.48 13.97 -1.11
CA VAL A 145 0.74 12.75 -0.79
C VAL A 145 1.05 12.20 0.61
N LYS A 146 2.06 12.78 1.30
CA LYS A 146 2.60 12.30 2.58
C LYS A 146 3.04 10.83 2.49
N TYR A 147 3.85 10.51 1.50
CA TYR A 147 4.28 9.13 1.24
C TYR A 147 5.33 8.69 2.28
N GLY A 148 4.91 7.86 3.24
CA GLY A 148 5.79 7.31 4.27
C GLY A 148 6.62 8.39 5.00
N ASN A 149 7.95 8.23 5.02
CA ASN A 149 8.87 9.21 5.61
C ASN A 149 9.28 10.35 4.66
N MET A 150 8.80 10.34 3.40
CA MET A 150 9.06 11.36 2.36
C MET A 150 10.53 11.63 2.04
N LYS A 151 11.45 10.74 2.43
CA LYS A 151 12.90 10.95 2.28
C LYS A 151 13.40 10.45 0.93
N ILE A 152 14.00 11.35 0.13
CA ILE A 152 14.81 10.99 -1.02
C ILE A 152 16.28 10.96 -0.56
N GLY A 153 16.92 9.80 -0.68
CA GLY A 153 18.33 9.62 -0.37
C GLY A 153 19.26 10.37 -1.33
N THR A 154 20.53 9.98 -1.37
CA THR A 154 21.52 10.64 -2.23
C THR A 154 21.19 10.53 -3.71
N HIS A 155 20.67 9.37 -4.16
CA HIS A 155 20.40 9.09 -5.56
C HIS A 155 18.91 9.08 -5.86
N ILE A 156 18.49 9.93 -6.81
CA ILE A 156 17.08 10.06 -7.23
C ILE A 156 16.52 8.77 -7.84
N ASP A 157 17.36 7.90 -8.30
CA ASP A 157 17.00 6.68 -9.01
C ASP A 157 17.15 5.39 -8.19
N SER A 158 17.42 5.51 -6.85
CA SER A 158 17.55 4.34 -5.96
C SER A 158 16.91 4.49 -4.58
N PHE A 159 16.46 5.68 -4.19
CA PHE A 159 16.01 5.99 -2.83
C PHE A 159 14.87 5.09 -2.30
N TRP A 160 14.11 4.41 -3.17
CA TRP A 160 13.10 3.42 -2.79
C TRP A 160 13.67 2.00 -2.63
N LEU A 161 14.99 1.82 -2.88
CA LEU A 161 15.73 0.56 -2.79
C LEU A 161 16.85 0.59 -1.75
N ASP A 162 17.33 1.79 -1.37
CA ASP A 162 18.50 2.01 -0.51
C ASP A 162 18.14 2.30 0.96
N ASN A 163 16.89 2.03 1.35
CA ASN A 163 16.33 2.27 2.68
C ASN A 163 16.18 3.75 3.09
N SER A 164 16.40 4.71 2.20
CA SER A 164 16.14 6.13 2.47
C SER A 164 14.64 6.40 2.59
N LEU A 165 13.86 5.95 1.60
CA LEU A 165 12.40 6.02 1.64
C LEU A 165 11.84 4.81 2.36
N LYS A 166 10.94 5.05 3.32
CA LYS A 166 10.26 4.00 4.07
C LYS A 166 8.77 4.31 4.20
N ILE A 167 7.95 3.28 4.17
CA ILE A 167 6.48 3.36 4.30
C ILE A 167 5.99 2.15 5.09
N SER A 168 4.92 2.32 5.88
CA SER A 168 4.33 1.21 6.63
C SER A 168 3.24 0.49 5.82
N PRO A 169 2.89 -0.74 6.19
CA PRO A 169 1.79 -1.47 5.57
C PRO A 169 0.45 -0.71 5.63
N ASP A 170 0.06 -0.15 6.77
CA ASP A 170 -1.16 0.64 6.90
C ASP A 170 -1.17 1.89 6.01
N GLU A 171 -0.02 2.59 5.88
CA GLU A 171 0.14 3.71 4.93
C GLU A 171 -0.03 3.24 3.48
N GLN A 172 0.52 2.07 3.11
CA GLN A 172 0.33 1.45 1.79
C GLN A 172 -1.14 1.10 1.54
N LEU A 173 -1.81 0.51 2.53
CA LEU A 173 -3.24 0.17 2.46
C LEU A 173 -4.09 1.42 2.21
N GLY A 174 -3.82 2.48 2.98
CA GLY A 174 -4.49 3.77 2.81
C GLY A 174 -4.23 4.40 1.43
N LEU A 175 -3.02 4.26 0.89
CA LEU A 175 -2.67 4.71 -0.45
C LEU A 175 -3.46 3.94 -1.52
N MET A 176 -3.59 2.62 -1.41
CA MET A 176 -4.37 1.80 -2.36
C MET A 176 -5.84 2.20 -2.36
N LYS A 177 -6.43 2.43 -1.19
CA LYS A 177 -7.80 2.91 -1.06
C LYS A 177 -8.00 4.28 -1.73
N LYS A 178 -7.09 5.24 -1.47
CA LYS A 178 -7.14 6.57 -2.08
C LYS A 178 -6.96 6.52 -3.60
N LEU A 179 -6.07 5.65 -4.10
CA LEU A 179 -5.87 5.44 -5.54
C LEU A 179 -7.13 4.89 -6.20
N TYR A 180 -7.78 3.91 -5.57
CA TYR A 180 -8.99 3.29 -6.10
C TYR A 180 -10.15 4.27 -6.24
N PHE A 181 -10.37 5.13 -5.23
CA PHE A 181 -11.47 6.09 -5.16
C PHE A 181 -11.16 7.48 -5.71
N ASP A 182 -10.08 7.64 -6.50
CA ASP A 182 -9.67 8.94 -7.07
C ASP A 182 -9.45 10.05 -6.03
N GLN A 183 -8.96 9.68 -4.83
CA GLN A 183 -8.76 10.59 -3.69
C GLN A 183 -7.31 11.08 -3.55
N LEU A 184 -6.40 10.65 -4.44
CA LEU A 184 -5.05 11.20 -4.51
C LEU A 184 -5.05 12.50 -5.34
N PRO A 185 -4.08 13.41 -5.13
CA PRO A 185 -4.03 14.71 -5.82
C PRO A 185 -3.51 14.59 -7.27
N PHE A 186 -3.91 13.55 -7.99
CA PHE A 186 -3.56 13.29 -9.38
C PHE A 186 -4.81 13.39 -10.27
N GLN A 187 -4.61 13.65 -11.55
CA GLN A 187 -5.71 13.60 -12.51
C GLN A 187 -6.34 12.21 -12.55
N LYS A 188 -7.67 12.13 -12.63
CA LYS A 188 -8.42 10.86 -12.67
C LYS A 188 -7.93 9.94 -13.77
N ARG A 189 -7.62 10.49 -14.96
CA ARG A 189 -7.06 9.71 -16.08
C ARG A 189 -5.75 9.02 -15.69
N VAL A 190 -4.85 9.74 -15.01
CA VAL A 190 -3.56 9.20 -14.56
C VAL A 190 -3.77 8.05 -13.57
N MET A 191 -4.62 8.26 -12.57
CA MET A 191 -4.96 7.22 -11.59
C MET A 191 -5.60 6.00 -12.25
N GLN A 192 -6.48 6.20 -13.24
CA GLN A 192 -7.11 5.10 -14.00
C GLN A 192 -6.08 4.26 -14.75
N VAL A 193 -5.11 4.89 -15.43
CA VAL A 193 -4.04 4.17 -16.14
C VAL A 193 -3.24 3.32 -15.17
N VAL A 194 -2.86 3.89 -14.00
CA VAL A 194 -2.09 3.14 -13.01
C VAL A 194 -2.91 1.99 -12.40
N ARG A 195 -4.20 2.18 -12.11
CA ARG A 195 -5.08 1.07 -11.69
C ARG A 195 -5.12 -0.06 -12.72
N ASN A 196 -5.23 0.28 -14.01
CA ASN A 196 -5.25 -0.71 -15.08
C ASN A 196 -3.93 -1.50 -15.15
N MET A 197 -2.78 -0.84 -14.96
CA MET A 197 -1.48 -1.52 -14.91
C MET A 197 -1.36 -2.49 -13.73
N MET A 198 -2.15 -2.32 -12.66
CA MET A 198 -2.13 -3.19 -11.48
C MET A 198 -2.94 -4.47 -11.64
N ILE A 199 -3.82 -4.57 -12.66
CA ILE A 199 -4.67 -5.75 -12.88
C ILE A 199 -3.79 -6.97 -13.16
N GLN A 200 -3.98 -8.03 -12.38
CA GLN A 200 -3.30 -9.33 -12.53
C GLN A 200 -4.25 -10.39 -13.05
N GLU A 201 -5.47 -10.41 -12.53
CA GLU A 201 -6.52 -11.36 -12.91
C GLU A 201 -7.85 -10.59 -13.01
N ASP A 202 -8.60 -10.86 -14.08
CA ASP A 202 -9.93 -10.30 -14.30
C ASP A 202 -10.82 -11.37 -14.93
N ASN A 203 -11.78 -11.87 -14.17
CA ASN A 203 -12.69 -12.94 -14.58
C ASN A 203 -14.10 -12.69 -14.06
N ALA A 204 -15.02 -13.62 -14.32
CA ALA A 204 -16.44 -13.47 -13.94
C ALA A 204 -16.68 -13.38 -12.42
N ASN A 205 -15.78 -13.94 -11.61
CA ASN A 205 -15.96 -14.06 -10.17
C ASN A 205 -15.28 -12.90 -9.41
N TYR A 206 -14.09 -12.48 -9.87
CA TYR A 206 -13.32 -11.44 -9.20
C TYR A 206 -12.38 -10.71 -10.15
N ARG A 207 -11.93 -9.53 -9.73
CA ARG A 207 -10.76 -8.85 -10.29
C ARG A 207 -9.72 -8.67 -9.18
N LEU A 208 -8.53 -9.19 -9.42
CA LEU A 208 -7.40 -9.07 -8.51
C LEU A 208 -6.37 -8.10 -9.09
N SER A 209 -6.08 -7.04 -8.35
CA SER A 209 -5.15 -5.99 -8.75
C SER A 209 -4.12 -5.78 -7.66
N TYR A 210 -2.83 -5.87 -8.01
CA TYR A 210 -1.77 -5.60 -7.04
C TYR A 210 -0.44 -5.21 -7.69
N LYS A 211 0.44 -4.65 -6.87
CA LYS A 211 1.86 -4.50 -7.18
C LYS A 211 2.70 -5.21 -6.13
N THR A 212 3.74 -5.88 -6.62
CA THR A 212 4.73 -6.56 -5.77
C THR A 212 5.95 -5.68 -5.50
N GLY A 213 6.61 -5.91 -4.36
CA GLY A 213 7.91 -5.36 -4.02
C GLY A 213 8.85 -6.44 -3.50
N TRP A 214 10.15 -6.28 -3.74
CA TRP A 214 11.21 -7.08 -3.14
C TRP A 214 12.49 -6.22 -3.08
N GLY A 215 13.11 -6.19 -1.92
CA GLY A 215 14.36 -5.49 -1.65
C GLY A 215 14.98 -6.01 -0.37
N PHE A 216 16.03 -5.32 0.11
CA PHE A 216 16.77 -5.72 1.32
C PHE A 216 16.79 -4.55 2.31
N ASN A 217 16.53 -4.85 3.59
CA ASN A 217 16.66 -3.86 4.65
C ASN A 217 18.15 -3.62 5.02
N GLU A 218 18.40 -2.73 6.01
CA GLU A 218 19.75 -2.38 6.45
C GLU A 218 20.51 -3.56 7.06
N GLN A 219 19.80 -4.61 7.53
CA GLN A 219 20.38 -5.84 8.06
C GLN A 219 20.66 -6.88 6.96
N GLY A 220 20.30 -6.59 5.71
CA GLY A 220 20.44 -7.51 4.59
C GLY A 220 19.30 -8.56 4.51
N HIS A 221 18.25 -8.44 5.35
CA HIS A 221 17.10 -9.33 5.26
C HIS A 221 16.25 -9.00 4.02
N SER A 222 15.72 -10.02 3.39
CA SER A 222 14.76 -9.87 2.29
C SER A 222 13.44 -9.31 2.81
N ILE A 223 12.96 -8.22 2.19
CA ILE A 223 11.65 -7.63 2.43
C ILE A 223 10.77 -7.88 1.21
N GLY A 224 9.62 -8.53 1.40
CA GLY A 224 8.63 -8.80 0.35
C GLY A 224 7.34 -8.03 0.58
N TRP A 225 6.71 -7.58 -0.52
CA TRP A 225 5.45 -6.85 -0.52
C TRP A 225 4.46 -7.39 -1.54
N MET A 226 3.17 -7.35 -1.19
CA MET A 226 2.06 -7.32 -2.12
C MET A 226 1.03 -6.29 -1.63
N VAL A 227 0.70 -5.30 -2.46
CA VAL A 227 -0.22 -4.22 -2.10
C VAL A 227 -1.25 -4.04 -3.21
N GLY A 228 -2.54 -3.96 -2.87
CA GLY A 228 -3.58 -3.88 -3.87
C GLY A 228 -4.98 -4.08 -3.33
N TRP A 229 -5.83 -4.64 -4.17
CA TRP A 229 -7.22 -4.94 -3.83
C TRP A 229 -7.74 -6.14 -4.62
N ILE A 230 -8.77 -6.78 -4.08
CA ILE A 230 -9.60 -7.74 -4.77
C ILE A 230 -11.03 -7.20 -4.84
N GLU A 231 -11.67 -7.28 -6.00
CA GLU A 231 -13.07 -6.91 -6.20
C GLU A 231 -13.90 -8.15 -6.43
N GLU A 232 -14.93 -8.36 -5.63
CA GLU A 232 -15.97 -9.35 -5.87
C GLU A 232 -17.34 -8.66 -5.89
N SER A 233 -18.17 -8.93 -6.89
CA SER A 233 -19.49 -8.30 -7.04
C SER A 233 -19.43 -6.76 -6.98
N ARG A 234 -18.38 -6.15 -7.51
CA ARG A 234 -18.06 -4.70 -7.48
C ARG A 234 -17.77 -4.14 -6.08
N HIS A 235 -17.47 -4.99 -5.10
CA HIS A 235 -17.05 -4.56 -3.77
C HIS A 235 -15.53 -4.70 -3.66
N PRO A 236 -14.78 -3.61 -3.44
CA PRO A 236 -13.34 -3.68 -3.25
C PRO A 236 -12.98 -4.03 -1.80
N TYR A 237 -12.00 -4.91 -1.67
CA TYR A 237 -11.31 -5.25 -0.44
C TYR A 237 -9.84 -4.92 -0.63
N PHE A 238 -9.34 -3.94 0.11
CA PHE A 238 -7.95 -3.49 0.00
C PHE A 238 -7.07 -4.33 0.90
N PHE A 239 -5.91 -4.72 0.42
CA PHE A 239 -4.98 -5.52 1.22
C PHE A 239 -3.53 -5.06 1.10
N VAL A 240 -2.78 -5.39 2.13
CA VAL A 240 -1.32 -5.30 2.16
C VAL A 240 -0.76 -6.53 2.83
N LEU A 241 0.27 -7.10 2.22
CA LEU A 241 1.13 -8.14 2.78
C LEU A 241 2.55 -7.60 2.79
N ASN A 242 3.20 -7.66 3.96
CA ASN A 242 4.62 -7.41 4.12
C ASN A 242 5.26 -8.61 4.80
N ILE A 243 6.36 -9.12 4.24
CA ILE A 243 7.12 -10.23 4.79
C ILE A 243 8.60 -9.88 4.91
N GLU A 244 9.28 -10.55 5.83
CA GLU A 244 10.72 -10.43 6.04
C GLU A 244 11.33 -11.79 6.38
N THR A 245 12.52 -12.04 5.86
CA THR A 245 13.34 -13.20 6.26
C THR A 245 14.83 -12.88 6.17
N PRO A 246 15.65 -13.33 7.13
CA PRO A 246 17.10 -13.26 7.04
C PRO A 246 17.69 -14.21 5.99
N ASP A 247 16.91 -15.20 5.53
CA ASP A 247 17.33 -16.14 4.48
C ASP A 247 17.31 -15.41 3.13
N THR A 248 18.50 -15.12 2.61
CA THR A 248 18.68 -14.42 1.32
C THR A 248 18.42 -15.31 0.11
N ASP A 249 18.38 -16.61 0.29
CA ASP A 249 18.10 -17.62 -0.75
C ASP A 249 16.60 -17.97 -0.83
N ALA A 250 15.79 -17.47 0.11
CA ALA A 250 14.35 -17.70 0.13
C ALA A 250 13.67 -17.21 -1.15
N ASP A 251 12.80 -18.02 -1.74
CA ASP A 251 11.99 -17.62 -2.89
C ASP A 251 10.86 -16.68 -2.46
N ILE A 252 11.22 -15.41 -2.22
CA ILE A 252 10.29 -14.34 -1.82
C ILE A 252 9.13 -14.20 -2.81
N VAL A 253 9.35 -14.51 -4.09
CA VAL A 253 8.30 -14.38 -5.12
C VAL A 253 7.20 -15.40 -4.88
N SER A 254 7.57 -16.66 -4.69
CA SER A 254 6.61 -17.73 -4.39
C SER A 254 6.01 -17.59 -2.99
N ILE A 255 6.83 -17.33 -1.97
CA ILE A 255 6.38 -17.20 -0.57
C ILE A 255 5.27 -16.17 -0.42
N ARG A 256 5.49 -14.92 -0.86
CA ARG A 256 4.47 -13.86 -0.73
C ARG A 256 3.19 -14.20 -1.51
N LYS A 257 3.32 -14.85 -2.68
CA LYS A 257 2.14 -15.27 -3.47
C LYS A 257 1.36 -16.36 -2.74
N ASN A 258 2.03 -17.38 -2.21
CA ASN A 258 1.41 -18.48 -1.45
C ASN A 258 0.68 -17.94 -0.22
N ILE A 259 1.32 -17.07 0.56
CA ILE A 259 0.71 -16.46 1.76
C ILE A 259 -0.53 -15.66 1.37
N LEU A 260 -0.44 -14.75 0.39
CA LEU A 260 -1.58 -13.94 -0.02
C LEU A 260 -2.73 -14.82 -0.51
N THR A 261 -2.46 -15.77 -1.41
CA THR A 261 -3.49 -16.67 -1.96
C THR A 261 -4.13 -17.51 -0.87
N GLY A 262 -3.34 -18.05 0.06
CA GLY A 262 -3.84 -18.83 1.20
C GLY A 262 -4.76 -18.00 2.10
N ILE A 263 -4.36 -16.80 2.47
CA ILE A 263 -5.16 -15.89 3.29
C ILE A 263 -6.47 -15.51 2.58
N LEU A 264 -6.40 -15.08 1.32
CA LEU A 264 -7.60 -14.72 0.56
C LEU A 264 -8.55 -15.92 0.40
N THR A 265 -8.02 -17.12 0.19
CA THR A 265 -8.82 -18.36 0.13
C THR A 265 -9.50 -18.66 1.48
N GLN A 266 -8.78 -18.55 2.61
CA GLN A 266 -9.33 -18.72 3.94
C GLN A 266 -10.45 -17.70 4.23
N MET A 267 -10.30 -16.47 3.76
CA MET A 267 -11.32 -15.42 3.87
C MET A 267 -12.52 -15.62 2.94
N GLY A 268 -12.50 -16.63 2.06
CA GLY A 268 -13.61 -17.02 1.20
C GLY A 268 -13.59 -16.40 -0.19
N PHE A 269 -12.51 -15.69 -0.57
CA PHE A 269 -12.34 -15.16 -1.91
C PHE A 269 -12.06 -16.26 -2.95
N PHE A 270 -12.16 -15.91 -4.23
CA PHE A 270 -11.96 -16.74 -5.44
C PHE A 270 -13.09 -17.72 -5.77
N LYS A 271 -14.05 -17.95 -4.86
CA LYS A 271 -15.14 -18.93 -5.09
C LYS A 271 -16.27 -18.38 -5.95
N GLY A 272 -16.33 -17.04 -6.15
CA GLY A 272 -17.52 -16.37 -6.63
C GLY A 272 -18.64 -16.42 -5.59
N LYS A 273 -19.39 -15.34 -5.44
CA LYS A 273 -20.63 -15.40 -4.65
C LYS A 273 -21.73 -15.93 -5.56
N MET A 274 -22.26 -17.11 -5.23
CA MET A 274 -23.52 -17.60 -5.82
C MET A 274 -24.68 -16.70 -5.40
#